data_d9b1e090c0f89f7ff73e12e2043f6d27
#
_entry.id   d9b1e090c0f89f7ff73e12e2043f6d27
#
_cell.length_a   1.000
_cell.length_b   1.000
_cell.length_c   1.000
_cell.angle_alpha   90.00
_cell.angle_beta   90.00
_cell.angle_gamma   90.00
#
_symmetry.space_group_name_H-M   'P 1'
#
loop_
_entity.id
_entity.type
_entity.pdbx_description
1 polymer ?
#
loop_
_entity_poly.entity_id
_entity_poly.type
_entity_poly.pdbx_seq_one_letter_code
_entity_poly.pdbx_strand_id
1 'polypeptide(L)'
;MSIGAEAGAHPAAAKLLLEPVLDLGAAERLHARLTELRGQPLDIDASQVERLGGLCLQVLISARNTWQADGHSAVIGQASNTFEDAWAMFAAPGFNDPPQAFGTEGLDA
;
A
#
# COMPACT_ATOMS: atom_id res chain seq x y z
N MET A 1 -12.62 -1.96 29.70
CA MET A 1 -12.36 -1.91 29.31
C MET A 1 -12.02 -2.18 28.43
N SER A 2 -11.89 -2.51 28.39
CA SER A 2 -11.36 -2.78 27.60
C SER A 2 -10.95 -2.34 26.83
N ILE A 3 -10.75 -2.15 26.94
CA ILE A 3 -10.39 -1.78 26.30
C ILE A 3 -9.63 -1.72 25.75
N GLY A 4 -9.39 -1.81 25.96
CA GLY A 4 -8.59 -1.80 25.43
C GLY A 4 -8.14 -2.07 24.83
N ALA A 5 -8.16 -2.40 25.04
CA ALA A 5 -7.66 -2.70 24.56
C ALA A 5 -7.35 -2.84 23.82
N GLU A 6 -7.46 -3.21 23.92
CA GLU A 6 -7.14 -3.40 23.08
C GLU A 6 -6.77 -2.72 22.37
N ALA A 7 -7.11 -2.50 22.82
CA ALA A 7 -6.72 -1.47 21.99
C ALA A 7 -5.33 -1.63 21.73
N GLY A 8 -4.71 -2.07 22.57
CA GLY A 8 -3.37 -2.21 22.37
C GLY A 8 -3.09 -2.88 21.10
N ALA A 9 -3.94 -3.72 20.71
CA ALA A 9 -3.69 -4.41 19.50
C ALA A 9 -3.73 -3.44 18.39
N HIS A 10 -2.81 -3.07 17.74
CA HIS A 10 -2.76 -2.26 16.57
C HIS A 10 -3.98 -1.45 16.34
N PRO A 11 -4.48 -0.83 17.34
CA PRO A 11 -5.76 -0.19 17.20
C PRO A 11 -5.75 0.95 16.24
N ALA A 12 -4.61 1.46 15.99
CA ALA A 12 -4.55 2.62 15.13
C ALA A 12 -4.48 2.28 13.67
N ALA A 13 -4.31 1.02 13.32
CA ALA A 13 -4.15 0.68 11.91
C ALA A 13 -5.49 0.68 11.21
N ALA A 14 -5.60 1.47 10.16
CA ALA A 14 -6.74 1.42 9.28
C ALA A 14 -6.59 0.22 8.35
N LYS A 15 -7.70 -0.30 7.88
CA LYS A 15 -7.68 -1.45 7.00
C LYS A 15 -8.24 -1.07 5.65
N LEU A 16 -7.60 -1.54 4.61
CA LEU A 16 -8.07 -1.29 3.24
C LEU A 16 -8.04 -2.61 2.48
N LEU A 17 -9.22 -3.05 2.04
CA LEU A 17 -9.32 -4.23 1.20
C LEU A 17 -9.30 -3.77 -0.25
N LEU A 18 -8.36 -4.28 -1.02
CA LEU A 18 -8.27 -3.92 -2.43
C LEU A 18 -9.29 -4.70 -3.24
N GLU A 19 -9.83 -4.04 -4.26
CA GLU A 19 -10.79 -4.67 -5.17
C GLU A 19 -10.12 -5.76 -5.99
N PRO A 20 -10.88 -6.74 -6.44
CA PRO A 20 -10.28 -7.80 -7.26
C PRO A 20 -9.68 -7.30 -8.56
N VAL A 21 -10.29 -6.33 -9.20
CA VAL A 21 -9.80 -5.81 -10.47
C VAL A 21 -9.40 -4.36 -10.29
N LEU A 22 -8.11 -4.13 -10.34
CA LEU A 22 -7.56 -2.80 -10.14
C LEU A 22 -7.17 -2.25 -11.51
N ASP A 23 -8.18 -1.88 -12.28
CA ASP A 23 -8.02 -1.32 -13.61
C ASP A 23 -8.04 0.21 -13.53
N LEU A 24 -8.12 0.83 -14.68
CA LEU A 24 -8.09 2.28 -14.77
C LEU A 24 -9.23 2.91 -13.99
N GLY A 25 -10.42 2.31 -14.06
CA GLY A 25 -11.56 2.84 -13.33
C GLY A 25 -11.41 2.72 -11.83
N ALA A 26 -10.70 1.71 -11.37
CA ALA A 26 -10.51 1.51 -9.94
C ALA A 26 -9.50 2.50 -9.35
N ALA A 27 -8.67 3.10 -10.18
CA ALA A 27 -7.59 3.95 -9.67
C ALA A 27 -8.12 5.15 -8.91
N GLU A 28 -9.18 5.76 -9.39
CA GLU A 28 -9.75 6.91 -8.69
C GLU A 28 -10.33 6.51 -7.34
N ARG A 29 -11.04 5.39 -7.31
CA ARG A 29 -11.60 4.91 -6.05
C ARG A 29 -10.50 4.58 -5.06
N LEU A 30 -9.45 3.95 -5.54
CA LEU A 30 -8.32 3.61 -4.69
C LEU A 30 -7.67 4.86 -4.13
N HIS A 31 -7.45 5.85 -4.99
CA HIS A 31 -6.84 7.09 -4.53
C HIS A 31 -7.71 7.78 -3.49
N ALA A 32 -9.01 7.81 -3.73
CA ALA A 32 -9.94 8.44 -2.79
C ALA A 32 -9.91 7.75 -1.43
N ARG A 33 -9.91 6.41 -1.44
CA ARG A 33 -9.86 5.68 -0.18
C ARG A 33 -8.57 5.93 0.58
N LEU A 34 -7.47 5.94 -0.15
CA LEU A 34 -6.18 6.20 0.49
C LEU A 34 -6.14 7.60 1.08
N THR A 35 -6.70 8.56 0.39
CA THR A 35 -6.74 9.93 0.90
C THR A 35 -7.54 10.00 2.20
N GLU A 36 -8.64 9.26 2.27
CA GLU A 36 -9.46 9.23 3.48
C GLU A 36 -8.73 8.60 4.66
N LEU A 37 -7.83 7.68 4.38
CA LEU A 37 -7.16 6.91 5.43
C LEU A 37 -5.83 7.51 5.83
N ARG A 38 -5.46 8.62 5.27
CA ARG A 38 -4.18 9.25 5.53
C ARG A 38 -4.11 9.73 6.99
N GLY A 39 -2.91 9.73 7.54
CA GLY A 39 -2.72 10.23 8.90
C GLY A 39 -2.74 9.15 9.96
N GLN A 40 -2.73 7.90 9.58
CA GLN A 40 -2.76 6.79 10.51
C GLN A 40 -2.09 5.59 9.87
N PRO A 41 -1.61 4.63 10.65
CA PRO A 41 -1.04 3.42 10.06
C PRO A 41 -2.06 2.70 9.19
N LEU A 42 -1.59 2.04 8.16
CA LEU A 42 -2.45 1.43 7.16
C LEU A 42 -2.05 -0.02 6.92
N ASP A 43 -3.04 -0.90 6.97
CA ASP A 43 -2.87 -2.32 6.65
C ASP A 43 -3.71 -2.60 5.41
N ILE A 44 -3.04 -2.93 4.32
CA ILE A 44 -3.69 -3.17 3.04
C ILE A 44 -3.82 -4.67 2.84
N ASP A 45 -5.01 -5.12 2.47
CA ASP A 45 -5.28 -6.51 2.15
C ASP A 45 -5.42 -6.63 0.63
N ALA A 46 -4.44 -7.24 0.01
CA ALA A 46 -4.42 -7.45 -1.44
C ALA A 46 -4.69 -8.90 -1.80
N SER A 47 -5.27 -9.67 -0.88
CA SER A 47 -5.46 -11.10 -1.08
C SER A 47 -6.46 -11.41 -2.18
N GLN A 48 -7.36 -10.49 -2.49
CA GLN A 48 -8.39 -10.73 -3.49
C GLN A 48 -8.04 -10.17 -4.86
N VAL A 49 -6.88 -9.58 -5.02
CA VAL A 49 -6.53 -8.94 -6.28
C VAL A 49 -6.32 -9.99 -7.36
N GLU A 50 -7.07 -9.87 -8.44
CA GLU A 50 -6.98 -10.75 -9.61
C GLU A 50 -6.30 -10.05 -10.78
N ARG A 51 -6.27 -8.73 -10.77
CA ARG A 51 -5.63 -7.94 -11.81
C ARG A 51 -5.14 -6.64 -11.21
N LEU A 52 -3.90 -6.30 -11.51
CA LEU A 52 -3.32 -5.04 -11.06
C LEU A 52 -2.76 -4.30 -12.25
N GLY A 53 -3.41 -3.21 -12.62
CA GLY A 53 -2.94 -2.38 -13.72
C GLY A 53 -1.89 -1.39 -13.27
N GLY A 54 -1.21 -0.81 -14.24
CA GLY A 54 -0.08 0.06 -13.95
C GLY A 54 -0.46 1.32 -13.19
N LEU A 55 -1.63 1.90 -13.47
CA LEU A 55 -2.01 3.12 -12.77
C LEU A 55 -2.29 2.86 -11.30
N CYS A 56 -2.98 1.75 -10.99
CA CYS A 56 -3.21 1.41 -9.59
C CYS A 56 -1.89 1.09 -8.89
N LEU A 57 -0.97 0.46 -9.60
CA LEU A 57 0.35 0.23 -9.04
C LEU A 57 1.03 1.55 -8.68
N GLN A 58 0.95 2.53 -9.58
CA GLN A 58 1.53 3.84 -9.30
C GLN A 58 0.87 4.50 -8.10
N VAL A 59 -0.45 4.35 -7.98
CA VAL A 59 -1.16 4.91 -6.84
C VAL A 59 -0.66 4.27 -5.54
N LEU A 60 -0.46 2.95 -5.55
CA LEU A 60 0.03 2.26 -4.36
C LEU A 60 1.45 2.68 -3.99
N ILE A 61 2.31 2.83 -4.98
CA ILE A 61 3.68 3.28 -4.72
C ILE A 61 3.66 4.69 -4.12
N SER A 62 2.84 5.55 -4.69
CA SER A 62 2.72 6.91 -4.19
C SER A 62 2.20 6.92 -2.76
N ALA A 63 1.24 6.05 -2.46
CA ALA A 63 0.71 5.95 -1.10
C ALA A 63 1.79 5.52 -0.12
N ARG A 64 2.57 4.53 -0.50
CA ARG A 64 3.65 4.07 0.38
C ARG A 64 4.58 5.22 0.73
N ASN A 65 4.96 5.99 -0.29
CA ASN A 65 5.85 7.12 -0.08
C ASN A 65 5.20 8.18 0.80
N THR A 66 3.91 8.43 0.59
CA THR A 66 3.19 9.41 1.38
C THR A 66 3.14 9.02 2.85
N TRP A 67 2.80 7.75 3.12
CA TRP A 67 2.73 7.29 4.50
C TRP A 67 4.07 7.41 5.19
N GLN A 68 5.12 7.08 4.49
CA GLN A 68 6.46 7.21 5.08
C GLN A 68 6.81 8.65 5.37
N ALA A 69 6.47 9.54 4.47
CA ALA A 69 6.73 10.96 4.69
C ALA A 69 5.94 11.49 5.88
N ASP A 70 4.76 10.92 6.13
CA ASP A 70 3.93 11.30 7.26
C ASP A 70 4.37 10.64 8.57
N GLY A 71 5.33 9.74 8.53
CA GLY A 71 5.79 9.05 9.72
C GLY A 71 4.91 7.90 10.15
N HIS A 72 4.07 7.39 9.26
CA HIS A 72 3.18 6.27 9.56
C HIS A 72 3.56 5.07 8.71
N SER A 73 3.30 3.88 9.23
CA SER A 73 3.56 2.66 8.46
C SER A 73 2.40 2.35 7.53
N ALA A 74 2.72 1.84 6.36
CA ALA A 74 1.73 1.28 5.47
C ALA A 74 2.29 -0.05 4.99
N VAL A 75 1.54 -1.12 5.22
CA VAL A 75 2.02 -2.45 4.88
C VAL A 75 0.94 -3.19 4.12
N ILE A 76 1.37 -4.17 3.34
CA ILE A 76 0.47 -5.12 2.73
C ILE A 76 0.55 -6.38 3.56
N GLY A 77 -0.54 -6.67 4.28
CA GLY A 77 -0.56 -7.82 5.19
C GLY A 77 -0.76 -9.12 4.46
N GLN A 78 -1.54 -9.11 3.39
CA GLN A 78 -1.80 -10.29 2.59
C GLN A 78 -1.85 -9.88 1.14
N ALA A 79 -1.34 -10.74 0.26
CA ALA A 79 -1.33 -10.46 -1.16
C ALA A 79 -1.57 -11.74 -1.94
N SER A 80 -2.38 -11.63 -3.00
CA SER A 80 -2.57 -12.74 -3.91
C SER A 80 -1.30 -12.94 -4.74
N ASN A 81 -1.18 -14.13 -5.33
CA ASN A 81 -0.07 -14.39 -6.23
C ASN A 81 -0.09 -13.43 -7.41
N THR A 82 -1.29 -13.14 -7.91
CA THR A 82 -1.42 -12.19 -9.02
C THR A 82 -0.88 -10.83 -8.65
N PHE A 83 -1.19 -10.36 -7.43
CA PHE A 83 -0.67 -9.08 -6.97
C PHE A 83 0.85 -9.11 -6.91
N GLU A 84 1.40 -10.17 -6.32
CA GLU A 84 2.85 -10.25 -6.17
C GLU A 84 3.56 -10.33 -7.51
N ASP A 85 2.99 -11.11 -8.44
CA ASP A 85 3.58 -11.25 -9.76
C ASP A 85 3.55 -9.92 -10.52
N ALA A 86 2.42 -9.22 -10.45
CA ALA A 86 2.31 -7.95 -11.14
C ALA A 86 3.26 -6.92 -10.56
N TRP A 87 3.38 -6.92 -9.23
CA TRP A 87 4.31 -6.00 -8.57
C TRP A 87 5.73 -6.26 -9.05
N ALA A 88 6.11 -7.53 -9.10
CA ALA A 88 7.46 -7.89 -9.52
C ALA A 88 7.71 -7.53 -10.98
N MET A 89 6.69 -7.64 -11.82
CA MET A 89 6.85 -7.31 -13.24
C MET A 89 7.21 -5.86 -13.47
N PHE A 90 6.81 -4.99 -12.57
CA PHE A 90 7.16 -3.58 -12.69
C PHE A 90 8.49 -3.26 -12.04
N ALA A 91 9.18 -4.28 -11.58
CA ALA A 91 10.50 -4.14 -10.96
C ALA A 91 10.50 -3.16 -9.79
N ALA A 92 9.38 -3.08 -9.10
CA ALA A 92 9.27 -2.21 -7.94
C ALA A 92 9.85 -2.91 -6.72
N PRO A 93 10.42 -2.17 -5.77
CA PRO A 93 10.80 -2.79 -4.50
C PRO A 93 9.55 -3.34 -3.82
N GLY A 94 9.71 -4.32 -2.97
CA GLY A 94 8.58 -4.84 -2.23
C GLY A 94 7.90 -3.72 -1.47
N PHE A 95 6.58 -3.78 -1.38
CA PHE A 95 5.84 -2.70 -0.75
C PHE A 95 6.29 -2.50 0.69
N ASN A 96 6.56 -3.59 1.40
CA ASN A 96 6.93 -3.53 2.80
C ASN A 96 8.40 -3.26 3.04
N ASP A 97 9.18 -3.20 1.97
CA ASP A 97 10.60 -2.90 2.09
C ASP A 97 10.78 -1.42 2.35
N PRO A 98 11.87 -1.05 3.01
CA PRO A 98 12.14 0.38 3.16
C PRO A 98 12.33 1.02 1.79
N PRO A 99 12.07 2.30 1.65
CA PRO A 99 12.28 2.96 0.37
C PRO A 99 13.70 2.75 -0.06
N GLN A 100 13.84 2.41 -1.31
CA GLN A 100 15.17 2.21 -1.85
C GLN A 100 15.80 3.55 -2.08
N ALA A 101 17.03 3.65 -1.68
CA ALA A 101 17.78 4.84 -2.00
C ALA A 101 18.31 4.79 -3.41
N PHE A 102 18.04 3.70 -4.11
CA PHE A 102 18.66 3.51 -5.41
C PHE A 102 18.35 4.65 -6.37
N GLY A 103 17.16 5.18 -6.28
CA GLY A 103 16.81 6.27 -7.16
C GLY A 103 17.69 7.47 -6.93
N THR A 104 17.93 7.75 -5.69
CA THR A 104 18.79 8.86 -5.33
C THR A 104 20.23 8.55 -5.66
N GLU A 105 20.62 7.33 -5.38
CA GLU A 105 21.98 6.95 -5.66
C GLU A 105 22.28 6.99 -7.14
N GLY A 106 21.32 6.55 -7.91
CA GLY A 106 21.53 6.58 -9.34
C GLY A 106 21.72 8.00 -9.84
N LEU A 107 21.03 8.92 -9.23
CA LEU A 107 21.18 10.31 -9.61
C LEU A 107 22.51 10.88 -9.17
N ASP A 108 22.94 10.43 -8.02
CA ASP A 108 24.20 10.92 -7.49
C ASP A 108 25.38 10.43 -8.27
N ALA A 109 25.22 9.29 -8.83
CA ALA A 109 26.32 8.66 -9.54
C ALA A 109 26.63 9.35 -10.87
#